data_81a74f7af881631ae88bd61186c4bfd1
#
_entry.id   81a74f7af881631ae88bd61186c4bfd1
#
_cell.length_a   1.000
_cell.length_b   1.000
_cell.length_c   1.000
_cell.angle_alpha   90.00
_cell.angle_beta   90.00
_cell.angle_gamma   90.00
#
_symmetry.space_group_name_H-M   'P 1'
#
loop_
_entity.id
_entity.type
_entity.pdbx_description
1 polymer ?
#
loop_
_entity_poly.entity_id
_entity_poly.type
_entity_poly.pdbx_seq_one_letter_code
_entity_poly.pdbx_strand_id
1 'polypeptide(L)'
;MATEAIPALLDEIDELLAEPTPSEEPATLARLERTLTDGYAHALSLEAERLRLERRMSELAGELHDGNQEQKAEELVKVSRRISSAGAEIERLRATLAQLRALARTVRAES
;
A
#
# COMPACT_ATOMS: atom_id res chain seq x y z
N MET A 1 7.45 1.79 11.35
CA MET A 1 7.04 0.62 10.58
C MET A 1 6.14 1.04 9.44
N ALA A 2 6.29 0.38 8.28
CA ALA A 2 5.51 0.73 7.09
C ALA A 2 4.01 0.62 7.29
N THR A 3 3.54 -0.34 8.10
CA THR A 3 2.12 -0.55 8.38
C THR A 3 1.45 0.58 9.17
N GLU A 4 2.21 1.34 9.96
CA GLU A 4 1.68 2.47 10.73
C GLU A 4 1.56 3.74 9.89
N ALA A 5 2.39 3.87 8.86
CA ALA A 5 2.39 5.03 7.97
C ALA A 5 1.20 5.02 7.00
N ILE A 6 0.67 3.84 6.65
CA ILE A 6 -0.38 3.69 5.65
C ILE A 6 -1.71 4.30 6.08
N PRO A 7 -2.22 4.10 7.33
CA PRO A 7 -3.45 4.76 7.75
C PRO A 7 -3.36 6.28 7.68
N ALA A 8 -2.24 6.86 8.12
CA ALA A 8 -2.02 8.31 8.04
C ALA A 8 -1.98 8.81 6.59
N LEU A 9 -1.33 8.06 5.70
CA LEU A 9 -1.28 8.38 4.28
C LEU A 9 -2.65 8.31 3.64
N LEU A 10 -3.44 7.28 3.93
CA LEU A 10 -4.80 7.14 3.41
C LEU A 10 -5.70 8.26 3.90
N ASP A 11 -5.58 8.66 5.17
CA ASP A 11 -6.33 9.79 5.73
C ASP A 11 -5.98 11.08 5.00
N GLU A 12 -4.71 11.32 4.72
CA GLU A 12 -4.28 12.50 3.98
C GLU A 12 -4.83 12.49 2.55
N ILE A 13 -4.80 11.35 1.89
CA ILE A 13 -5.38 11.20 0.55
C ILE A 13 -6.88 11.48 0.58
N ASP A 14 -7.60 10.92 1.56
CA ASP A 14 -9.04 11.12 1.72
C ASP A 14 -9.37 12.60 1.94
N GLU A 15 -8.58 13.31 2.76
CA GLU A 15 -8.73 14.75 2.98
C GLU A 15 -8.55 15.54 1.69
N LEU A 16 -7.53 15.21 0.91
CA LEU A 16 -7.26 15.88 -0.35
C LEU A 16 -8.35 15.63 -1.38
N LEU A 17 -8.90 14.41 -1.42
CA LEU A 17 -9.98 14.05 -2.33
C LEU A 17 -11.32 14.65 -1.91
N ALA A 18 -11.52 14.94 -0.63
CA ALA A 18 -12.76 15.50 -0.09
C ALA A 18 -12.88 17.02 -0.29
N GLU A 19 -11.82 17.71 -0.68
CA GLU A 19 -11.87 19.14 -0.94
C GLU A 19 -12.82 19.43 -2.10
N PRO A 20 -13.84 20.31 -1.90
CA PRO A 20 -14.88 20.55 -2.93
C PRO A 20 -14.34 21.22 -4.19
N THR A 21 -13.31 22.03 -4.08
CA THR A 21 -12.64 22.64 -5.22
C THR A 21 -11.14 22.52 -5.02
N PRO A 22 -10.42 21.96 -6.02
CA PRO A 22 -8.96 21.96 -5.95
C PRO A 22 -8.47 23.41 -5.92
N SER A 23 -7.68 23.76 -4.92
CA SER A 23 -7.06 25.07 -4.87
C SER A 23 -5.99 25.18 -5.95
N GLU A 24 -5.96 26.28 -6.68
CA GLU A 24 -4.92 26.55 -7.67
C GLU A 24 -3.60 26.96 -7.03
N GLU A 25 -3.55 27.03 -5.71
CA GLU A 25 -2.34 27.42 -5.01
C GLU A 25 -1.21 26.43 -5.27
N PRO A 26 0.00 26.93 -5.58
CA PRO A 26 1.15 26.06 -5.78
C PRO A 26 1.44 25.13 -4.62
N ALA A 27 1.12 25.56 -3.40
CA ALA A 27 1.30 24.74 -2.19
C ALA A 27 0.41 23.48 -2.22
N THR A 28 -0.82 23.59 -2.74
CA THR A 28 -1.74 22.46 -2.86
C THR A 28 -1.21 21.44 -3.88
N LEU A 29 -0.76 21.91 -5.03
CA LEU A 29 -0.19 21.01 -6.04
C LEU A 29 1.07 20.31 -5.51
N ALA A 30 1.94 21.04 -4.83
CA ALA A 30 3.14 20.47 -4.23
C ALA A 30 2.79 19.39 -3.18
N ARG A 31 1.74 19.63 -2.38
CA ARG A 31 1.25 18.65 -1.39
C ARG A 31 0.72 17.39 -2.09
N LEU A 32 -0.07 17.56 -3.15
CA LEU A 32 -0.59 16.44 -3.95
C LEU A 32 0.55 15.60 -4.52
N GLU A 33 1.55 16.25 -5.10
CA GLU A 33 2.69 15.55 -5.68
C GLU A 33 3.53 14.81 -4.65
N ARG A 34 3.76 15.41 -3.48
CA ARG A 34 4.48 14.73 -2.38
C ARG A 34 3.71 13.53 -1.88
N THR A 35 2.40 13.68 -1.70
CA THR A 35 1.54 12.57 -1.24
C THR A 35 1.53 11.42 -2.25
N LEU A 36 1.51 11.74 -3.54
CA LEU A 36 1.64 10.73 -4.60
C LEU A 36 2.98 10.00 -4.52
N THR A 37 4.08 10.73 -4.37
CA THR A 37 5.42 10.15 -4.27
C THR A 37 5.51 9.21 -3.06
N ASP A 38 5.05 9.66 -1.90
CA ASP A 38 5.03 8.86 -0.69
C ASP A 38 4.14 7.63 -0.85
N GLY A 39 2.99 7.81 -1.48
CA GLY A 39 2.05 6.71 -1.73
C GLY A 39 2.64 5.63 -2.62
N TYR A 40 3.29 6.00 -3.71
CA TYR A 40 3.94 5.03 -4.59
C TYR A 40 5.09 4.31 -3.89
N ALA A 41 5.86 5.02 -3.06
CA ALA A 41 6.94 4.40 -2.27
C ALA A 41 6.37 3.36 -1.30
N HIS A 42 5.26 3.67 -0.63
CA HIS A 42 4.59 2.71 0.25
C HIS A 42 4.04 1.50 -0.51
N ALA A 43 3.47 1.71 -1.68
CA ALA A 43 2.98 0.60 -2.52
C ALA A 43 4.12 -0.35 -2.90
N LEU A 44 5.27 0.20 -3.28
CA LEU A 44 6.45 -0.61 -3.59
C LEU A 44 6.96 -1.39 -2.37
N SER A 45 6.94 -0.77 -1.19
CA SER A 45 7.34 -1.44 0.05
C SER A 45 6.40 -2.61 0.38
N LEU A 46 5.11 -2.41 0.21
CA LEU A 46 4.11 -3.48 0.43
C LEU A 46 4.28 -4.62 -0.57
N GLU A 47 4.56 -4.31 -1.82
CA GLU A 47 4.82 -5.33 -2.85
C GLU A 47 6.05 -6.14 -2.53
N ALA A 48 7.12 -5.48 -2.07
CA ALA A 48 8.35 -6.16 -1.65
C ALA A 48 8.10 -7.07 -0.44
N GLU A 49 7.31 -6.60 0.53
CA GLU A 49 6.92 -7.40 1.68
C GLU A 49 6.12 -8.62 1.25
N ARG A 50 5.15 -8.44 0.35
CA ARG A 50 4.35 -9.57 -0.16
C ARG A 50 5.23 -10.61 -0.84
N LEU A 51 6.21 -10.19 -1.65
CA LEU A 51 7.14 -11.12 -2.29
C LEU A 51 7.94 -11.92 -1.27
N ARG A 52 8.41 -11.26 -0.22
CA ARG A 52 9.15 -11.97 0.86
C ARG A 52 8.27 -12.99 1.55
N LEU A 53 7.02 -12.64 1.80
CA LEU A 53 6.04 -13.55 2.43
C LEU A 53 5.73 -14.74 1.52
N GLU A 54 5.58 -14.51 0.22
CA GLU A 54 5.34 -15.58 -0.76
C GLU A 54 6.52 -16.55 -0.82
N ARG A 55 7.75 -16.03 -0.78
CA ARG A 55 8.95 -16.87 -0.69
C ARG A 55 8.96 -17.70 0.58
N ARG A 56 8.63 -17.07 1.71
CA ARG A 56 8.56 -17.77 2.99
C ARG A 56 7.50 -18.87 2.96
N MET A 57 6.34 -18.59 2.35
CA MET A 57 5.28 -19.59 2.19
C MET A 57 5.76 -20.78 1.38
N SER A 58 6.47 -20.54 0.28
CA SER A 58 7.03 -21.61 -0.55
C SER A 58 8.06 -22.44 0.21
N GLU A 59 8.91 -21.80 1.00
CA GLU A 59 9.90 -22.49 1.85
C GLU A 59 9.20 -23.38 2.88
N LEU A 60 8.20 -22.85 3.57
CA LEU A 60 7.43 -23.61 4.58
C LEU A 60 6.72 -24.80 3.96
N ALA A 61 6.11 -24.60 2.78
CA ALA A 61 5.43 -25.69 2.07
C ALA A 61 6.42 -26.81 1.72
N GLY A 62 7.64 -26.46 1.30
CA GLY A 62 8.69 -27.42 0.99
C GLY A 62 9.25 -28.14 2.22
N GLU A 63 9.19 -27.50 3.38
CA GLU A 63 9.73 -28.04 4.64
C GLU A 63 8.72 -28.86 5.46
N LEU A 64 7.45 -28.96 5.02
CA LEU A 64 6.41 -29.66 5.80
C LEU A 64 6.73 -31.13 6.10
N HIS A 65 7.59 -31.73 5.29
CA HIS A 65 7.99 -33.14 5.49
C HIS A 65 9.18 -33.33 6.42
N ASP A 66 9.82 -32.24 6.86
CA ASP A 66 11.09 -32.28 7.58
C ASP A 66 10.94 -32.17 9.12
N GLY A 67 9.82 -32.55 9.68
CA GLY A 67 9.56 -32.46 11.10
C GLY A 67 8.91 -31.13 11.49
N ASN A 68 8.43 -31.04 12.75
CA ASN A 68 7.73 -29.86 13.26
C ASN A 68 6.55 -29.41 12.38
N GLN A 69 5.85 -30.37 11.81
CA GLN A 69 4.77 -30.13 10.86
C GLN A 69 3.69 -29.21 11.40
N GLU A 70 3.33 -29.38 12.67
CA GLU A 70 2.29 -28.58 13.30
C GLU A 70 2.68 -27.12 13.39
N GLN A 71 3.92 -26.82 13.83
CA GLN A 71 4.41 -25.45 13.91
C GLN A 71 4.54 -24.81 12.53
N LYS A 72 5.02 -25.56 11.55
CA LYS A 72 5.15 -25.09 10.17
C LYS A 72 3.80 -24.82 9.54
N ALA A 73 2.80 -25.66 9.82
CA ALA A 73 1.44 -25.45 9.35
C ALA A 73 0.82 -24.18 9.95
N GLU A 74 1.04 -23.94 11.25
CA GLU A 74 0.59 -22.71 11.91
C GLU A 74 1.24 -21.47 11.31
N GLU A 75 2.54 -21.52 11.07
CA GLU A 75 3.27 -20.42 10.44
C GLU A 75 2.75 -20.19 9.02
N LEU A 76 2.48 -21.24 8.28
CA LEU A 76 1.93 -21.16 6.92
C LEU A 76 0.59 -20.42 6.91
N VAL A 77 -0.29 -20.69 7.87
CA VAL A 77 -1.57 -19.99 8.01
C VAL A 77 -1.35 -18.51 8.28
N LYS A 78 -0.44 -18.17 9.20
CA LYS A 78 -0.12 -16.77 9.52
C LYS A 78 0.44 -16.03 8.32
N VAL A 79 1.38 -16.64 7.60
CA VAL A 79 1.98 -16.05 6.41
C VAL A 79 0.92 -15.84 5.32
N SER A 80 0.05 -16.83 5.12
CA SER A 80 -1.03 -16.75 4.14
C SER A 80 -1.98 -15.58 4.44
N ARG A 81 -2.33 -15.38 5.71
CA ARG A 81 -3.17 -14.25 6.13
C ARG A 81 -2.48 -12.91 5.87
N ARG A 82 -1.19 -12.83 6.13
CA ARG A 82 -0.43 -11.60 5.88
C ARG A 82 -0.34 -11.30 4.38
N ILE A 83 -0.18 -12.32 3.55
CA ILE A 83 -0.17 -12.14 2.08
C ILE A 83 -1.51 -11.56 1.62
N SER A 84 -2.63 -12.12 2.08
CA SER A 84 -3.96 -11.63 1.73
C SER A 84 -4.17 -10.19 2.19
N SER A 85 -3.77 -9.87 3.42
CA SER A 85 -3.88 -8.54 3.98
C SER A 85 -3.04 -7.52 3.19
N ALA A 86 -1.80 -7.87 2.88
CA ALA A 86 -0.92 -7.03 2.08
C ALA A 86 -1.49 -6.79 0.68
N GLY A 87 -2.05 -7.82 0.06
CA GLY A 87 -2.70 -7.70 -1.25
C GLY A 87 -3.87 -6.73 -1.24
N ALA A 88 -4.73 -6.82 -0.22
CA ALA A 88 -5.87 -5.92 -0.06
C ALA A 88 -5.42 -4.46 0.15
N GLU A 89 -4.39 -4.26 0.97
CA GLU A 89 -3.82 -2.93 1.21
C GLU A 89 -3.23 -2.33 -0.06
N ILE A 90 -2.51 -3.12 -0.84
CA ILE A 90 -1.93 -2.69 -2.12
C ILE A 90 -3.04 -2.25 -3.08
N GLU A 91 -4.08 -3.05 -3.23
CA GLU A 91 -5.19 -2.73 -4.13
C GLU A 91 -5.88 -1.43 -3.73
N ARG A 92 -6.19 -1.28 -2.43
CA ARG A 92 -6.82 -0.08 -1.90
C ARG A 92 -5.95 1.15 -2.12
N LEU A 93 -4.66 1.04 -1.81
CA LEU A 93 -3.71 2.14 -1.97
C LEU A 93 -3.59 2.55 -3.45
N ARG A 94 -3.45 1.59 -4.34
CA ARG A 94 -3.37 1.87 -5.79
C ARG A 94 -4.62 2.55 -6.32
N ALA A 95 -5.80 2.14 -5.87
CA ALA A 95 -7.05 2.76 -6.28
C ALA A 95 -7.13 4.22 -5.83
N THR A 96 -6.77 4.51 -4.57
CA THR A 96 -6.77 5.87 -4.05
C THR A 96 -5.70 6.73 -4.70
N LEU A 97 -4.53 6.17 -4.99
CA LEU A 97 -3.46 6.89 -5.71
C LEU A 97 -3.88 7.26 -7.13
N ALA A 98 -4.62 6.38 -7.80
CA ALA A 98 -5.15 6.67 -9.14
C ALA A 98 -6.10 7.87 -9.10
N GLN A 99 -6.97 7.95 -8.10
CA GLN A 99 -7.88 9.09 -7.90
C GLN A 99 -7.09 10.36 -7.61
N LEU A 100 -6.09 10.29 -6.75
CA LEU A 100 -5.27 11.43 -6.39
C LEU A 100 -4.47 11.94 -7.60
N ARG A 101 -3.96 11.03 -8.42
CA ARG A 101 -3.25 11.38 -9.66
C ARG A 101 -4.16 12.10 -10.64
N ALA A 102 -5.40 11.65 -10.76
CA ALA A 102 -6.39 12.32 -11.60
C ALA A 102 -6.66 13.74 -11.11
N LEU A 103 -6.79 13.91 -9.78
CA LEU A 103 -6.97 15.22 -9.17
C LEU A 103 -5.76 16.15 -9.45
N ALA A 104 -4.56 15.62 -9.29
CA ALA A 104 -3.32 16.39 -9.56
C ALA A 104 -3.27 16.85 -11.01
N ARG A 105 -3.68 16.02 -11.95
CA ARG A 105 -3.75 16.38 -13.37
C ARG A 105 -4.74 17.51 -13.61
N THR A 106 -5.89 17.46 -12.96
CA THR A 106 -6.93 18.50 -13.06
C THR A 106 -6.39 19.83 -12.52
N VAL A 107 -5.79 19.80 -11.34
CA VAL A 107 -5.20 21.01 -10.72
C VAL A 107 -4.10 21.60 -11.61
N ARG A 108 -3.24 20.74 -12.15
CA ARG A 108 -2.15 21.18 -13.03
C ARG A 108 -2.67 21.80 -14.33
N ALA A 109 -3.73 21.23 -14.90
CA ALA A 109 -4.33 21.72 -16.14
C ALA A 109 -5.00 23.09 -15.95
N GLU A 110 -5.50 23.38 -14.74
CA GLU A 110 -6.17 24.64 -14.42
C GLU A 110 -5.21 25.77 -14.00
N SER A 111 -3.97 25.44 -13.75
CA SER A 111 -2.97 26.43 -13.35
C SER A 111 -2.19 27.04 -14.59
#